data_d38002b87de4b1542ee18cdb6938316e
#
_entry.id   d38002b87de4b1542ee18cdb6938316e
#
_cell.length_a   1.000
_cell.length_b   1.000
_cell.length_c   1.000
_cell.angle_alpha   90.00
_cell.angle_beta   90.00
_cell.angle_gamma   90.00
#
_symmetry.space_group_name_H-M   'P 1'
#
loop_
_entity.id
_entity.type
_entity.pdbx_description
1 polymer ?
#
loop_
_entity_poly.entity_id
_entity_poly.type
_entity_poly.pdbx_seq_one_letter_code
_entity_poly.pdbx_strand_id
1 'polypeptide(L)'
;MRSRYSAFVLSLTDYLLATWHPSTAPAELLLQPVKWLGLEVRQTQTEGDTGRVEFVARCREAGRAQRLHETSRFVREQGRWYYLDGLIDTAS
;
A
#
# COMPACT_ATOMS: atom_id res chain seq x y z
N MET A 1 0.01 7.47 2.01
CA MET A 1 -0.71 6.17 2.09
C MET A 1 -2.13 6.22 1.56
N ARG A 2 -2.88 7.26 1.90
CA ARG A 2 -4.28 7.37 1.45
C ARG A 2 -4.44 7.39 -0.06
N SER A 3 -3.52 8.06 -0.77
CA SER A 3 -3.57 8.09 -2.23
C SER A 3 -3.38 6.70 -2.84
N ARG A 4 -2.52 5.87 -2.23
CA ARG A 4 -2.33 4.50 -2.70
C ARG A 4 -3.57 3.64 -2.44
N TYR A 5 -4.18 3.81 -1.26
CA TYR A 5 -5.44 3.11 -0.97
C TYR A 5 -6.51 3.47 -1.98
N SER A 6 -6.67 4.76 -2.28
CA SER A 6 -7.63 5.21 -3.30
C SER A 6 -7.31 4.61 -4.66
N ALA A 7 -6.01 4.52 -5.01
CA ALA A 7 -5.60 3.93 -6.27
C ALA A 7 -5.96 2.44 -6.34
N PHE A 8 -5.82 1.71 -5.23
CA PHE A 8 -6.26 0.32 -5.18
C PHE A 8 -7.77 0.21 -5.35
N VAL A 9 -8.54 1.05 -4.66
CA VAL A 9 -10.00 1.06 -4.77
C VAL A 9 -10.44 1.34 -6.20
N LEU A 10 -9.77 2.25 -6.89
CA LEU A 10 -10.10 2.66 -8.26
C LEU A 10 -9.36 1.84 -9.32
N SER A 11 -8.55 0.87 -8.92
CA SER A 11 -7.76 0.01 -9.82
C SER A 11 -6.83 0.81 -10.73
N LEU A 12 -6.18 1.84 -10.20
CA LEU A 12 -5.27 2.69 -10.95
C LEU A 12 -3.85 2.08 -10.97
N THR A 13 -3.65 1.07 -11.80
CA THR A 13 -2.38 0.34 -11.85
C THR A 13 -1.21 1.22 -12.26
N ASP A 14 -1.41 2.12 -13.22
CA ASP A 14 -0.35 3.01 -13.69
C ASP A 14 0.15 3.92 -12.56
N TYR A 15 -0.78 4.46 -11.76
CA TYR A 15 -0.42 5.29 -10.62
C TYR A 15 0.37 4.49 -9.59
N LEU A 16 -0.06 3.26 -9.28
CA LEU A 16 0.62 2.42 -8.31
C LEU A 16 2.04 2.08 -8.74
N LEU A 17 2.23 1.76 -10.02
CA LEU A 17 3.56 1.48 -10.57
C LEU A 17 4.43 2.73 -10.62
N ALA A 18 3.87 3.88 -10.99
CA ALA A 18 4.61 5.13 -11.08
C ALA A 18 5.11 5.61 -9.71
N THR A 19 4.39 5.27 -8.64
CA THR A 19 4.75 5.64 -7.27
C THR A 19 5.45 4.52 -6.50
N TRP A 20 5.80 3.44 -7.18
CA TRP A 20 6.55 2.32 -6.61
C TRP A 20 8.01 2.46 -6.97
N HIS A 21 8.91 2.34 -6.00
CA HIS A 21 10.33 2.51 -6.25
C HIS A 21 10.80 1.45 -7.26
N PRO A 22 11.57 1.84 -8.29
CA PRO A 22 11.97 0.91 -9.36
C PRO A 22 12.79 -0.29 -8.88
N SER A 23 13.48 -0.17 -7.74
CA SER A 23 14.27 -1.29 -7.21
C SER A 23 13.40 -2.48 -6.80
N THR A 24 12.14 -2.25 -6.46
CA THR A 24 11.23 -3.31 -5.99
C THR A 24 9.95 -3.41 -6.80
N ALA A 25 9.72 -2.48 -7.74
CA ALA A 25 8.51 -2.47 -8.54
C ALA A 25 8.43 -3.71 -9.44
N PRO A 26 7.27 -4.38 -9.49
CA PRO A 26 7.09 -5.49 -10.43
C PRO A 26 7.00 -4.98 -11.86
N ALA A 27 7.33 -5.83 -12.82
CA ALA A 27 7.20 -5.48 -14.23
C ALA A 27 5.73 -5.26 -14.62
N GLU A 28 4.84 -5.97 -13.96
CA GLU A 28 3.41 -5.91 -14.23
C GLU A 28 2.66 -6.04 -12.91
N LEU A 29 1.63 -5.22 -12.74
CA LEU A 29 0.79 -5.24 -11.55
C LEU A 29 -0.62 -5.67 -11.93
N LEU A 30 -1.02 -6.85 -11.44
CA LEU A 30 -2.36 -7.37 -11.63
C LEU A 30 -3.15 -7.18 -10.33
N LEU A 31 -4.24 -6.42 -10.42
CA LEU A 31 -5.11 -6.20 -9.28
C LEU A 31 -6.26 -7.19 -9.31
N GLN A 32 -6.44 -7.89 -8.20
CA GLN A 32 -7.55 -8.83 -8.06
C GLN A 32 -8.84 -8.07 -7.74
N PRO A 33 -10.00 -8.61 -8.16
CA PRO A 33 -11.28 -7.97 -7.85
C PRO A 33 -11.59 -8.13 -6.36
N VAL A 34 -11.32 -7.09 -5.61
CA VAL A 34 -11.50 -7.04 -4.17
C VAL A 34 -12.35 -5.82 -3.85
N LYS A 35 -13.34 -5.99 -2.98
CA LYS A 35 -14.13 -4.87 -2.48
C LYS A 35 -13.47 -4.32 -1.22
N TRP A 36 -12.97 -3.10 -1.31
CA TRP A 36 -12.35 -2.43 -0.18
C TRP A 36 -13.43 -1.85 0.73
N LEU A 37 -13.35 -2.15 2.02
CA LEU A 37 -14.35 -1.75 3.01
C LEU A 37 -13.90 -0.62 3.91
N GLY A 38 -12.60 -0.42 4.06
CA GLY A 38 -12.10 0.66 4.88
C GLY A 38 -10.59 0.60 5.10
N LEU A 39 -10.05 1.73 5.53
CA LEU A 39 -8.64 1.88 5.83
C LEU A 39 -8.50 2.57 7.18
N GLU A 40 -7.66 2.02 8.05
CA GLU A 40 -7.31 2.64 9.31
C GLU A 40 -5.79 2.81 9.36
N VAL A 41 -5.32 4.04 9.35
CA VAL A 41 -3.89 4.34 9.53
C VAL A 41 -3.62 4.39 11.03
N ARG A 42 -2.76 3.50 11.51
CA ARG A 42 -2.49 3.38 12.95
C ARG A 42 -1.28 4.19 13.39
N GLN A 43 -0.24 4.21 12.55
CA GLN A 43 0.99 4.90 12.92
C GLN A 43 1.69 5.37 11.67
N THR A 44 2.24 6.58 11.73
CA THR A 44 3.07 7.14 10.68
C THR A 44 4.37 7.62 11.29
N GLN A 45 5.49 7.26 10.65
CA GLN A 45 6.80 7.65 11.13
C GLN A 45 7.65 8.07 9.94
N THR A 46 8.28 9.25 10.05
CA THR A 46 9.15 9.78 9.00
C THR A 46 10.49 10.12 9.60
N GLU A 47 11.57 9.70 8.95
CA GLU A 47 12.92 9.97 9.37
C GLU A 47 13.78 10.23 8.14
N GLY A 48 14.18 11.50 7.94
CA GLY A 48 14.93 11.90 6.77
C GLY A 48 14.18 11.60 5.48
N ASP A 49 14.79 10.79 4.62
CA ASP A 49 14.21 10.40 3.33
C ASP A 49 13.51 9.05 3.39
N THR A 50 13.22 8.53 4.57
CA THR A 50 12.50 7.28 4.74
C THR A 50 11.24 7.50 5.56
N GLY A 51 10.25 6.65 5.33
CA GLY A 51 9.00 6.71 6.07
C GLY A 51 8.38 5.34 6.20
N ARG A 52 7.56 5.19 7.25
CA ARG A 52 6.80 3.97 7.50
C ARG A 52 5.37 4.35 7.83
N VAL A 53 4.45 3.56 7.33
CA VAL A 53 3.03 3.71 7.64
C VAL A 53 2.48 2.36 8.03
N GLU A 54 2.01 2.26 9.27
CA GLU A 54 1.31 1.07 9.74
C GLU A 54 -0.19 1.28 9.55
N PHE A 55 -0.86 0.34 8.91
CA PHE A 55 -2.29 0.48 8.64
C PHE A 55 -2.98 -0.87 8.64
N VAL A 56 -4.28 -0.82 8.80
CA VAL A 56 -5.17 -1.97 8.64
C VAL A 56 -6.15 -1.63 7.53
N ALA A 57 -6.19 -2.48 6.52
CA ALA A 57 -7.17 -2.37 5.44
C ALA A 57 -8.15 -3.54 5.56
N ARG A 58 -9.43 -3.24 5.38
CA ARG A 58 -10.47 -4.25 5.37
C ARG A 58 -11.01 -4.40 3.96
N CYS A 59 -11.19 -5.63 3.55
CA CYS A 59 -11.69 -5.91 2.23
C CYS A 59 -12.55 -7.16 2.23
N ARG A 60 -13.27 -7.36 1.14
CA ARG A 60 -14.06 -8.58 0.91
C ARG A 60 -13.62 -9.18 -0.42
N GLU A 61 -13.22 -10.43 -0.37
CA GLU A 61 -12.80 -11.18 -1.54
C GLU A 61 -13.56 -12.50 -1.57
N ALA A 62 -14.20 -12.79 -2.69
CA ALA A 62 -14.98 -14.02 -2.87
C ALA A 62 -16.01 -14.22 -1.75
N GLY A 63 -16.65 -13.15 -1.27
CA GLY A 63 -17.66 -13.21 -0.23
C GLY A 63 -17.11 -13.34 1.19
N ARG A 64 -15.79 -13.34 1.35
CA ARG A 64 -15.14 -13.47 2.66
C ARG A 64 -14.51 -12.14 3.07
N ALA A 65 -14.84 -11.70 4.29
CA ALA A 65 -14.21 -10.49 4.84
C ALA A 65 -12.78 -10.81 5.26
N GLN A 66 -11.85 -9.95 4.88
CA GLN A 66 -10.44 -10.10 5.23
C GLN A 66 -9.92 -8.80 5.83
N ARG A 67 -8.93 -8.96 6.69
CA ARG A 67 -8.25 -7.84 7.34
C ARG A 67 -6.78 -7.94 7.03
N LEU A 68 -6.23 -6.89 6.41
CA LEU A 68 -4.83 -6.81 6.08
C LEU A 68 -4.16 -5.82 7.02
N HIS A 69 -3.17 -6.28 7.78
CA HIS A 69 -2.34 -5.43 8.61
C HIS A 69 -0.95 -5.36 8.00
N GLU A 70 -0.54 -4.17 7.59
CA GLU A 70 0.73 -3.99 6.89
C GLU A 70 1.47 -2.78 7.44
N THR A 71 2.79 -2.88 7.45
CA THR A 71 3.67 -1.73 7.63
C THR A 71 4.37 -1.48 6.31
N SER A 72 3.99 -0.41 5.64
CA SER A 72 4.57 -0.02 4.36
C SER A 72 5.80 0.85 4.58
N ARG A 73 6.84 0.60 3.80
CA ARG A 73 8.04 1.43 3.80
C ARG A 73 8.08 2.29 2.55
N PHE A 74 8.46 3.54 2.75
CA PHE A 74 8.55 4.53 1.69
C PHE A 74 9.93 5.16 1.68
N VAL A 75 10.36 5.62 0.53
CA VAL A 75 11.62 6.34 0.37
C VAL A 75 11.37 7.59 -0.47
N ARG A 76 12.04 8.68 -0.12
CA ARG A 76 11.96 9.92 -0.87
C ARG A 76 13.22 10.09 -1.71
N GLU A 77 13.03 10.28 -3.01
CA GLU A 77 14.11 10.57 -3.94
C GLU A 77 13.70 11.73 -4.84
N GLN A 78 14.57 12.71 -4.97
CA GLN A 78 14.33 13.90 -5.79
C GLN A 78 13.02 14.61 -5.43
N GLY A 79 12.72 14.66 -4.13
CA GLY A 79 11.53 15.33 -3.63
C GLY A 79 10.23 14.55 -3.78
N ARG A 80 10.29 13.30 -4.25
CA ARG A 80 9.10 12.45 -4.42
C ARG A 80 9.17 11.23 -3.53
N TRP A 81 8.03 10.89 -2.94
CA TRP A 81 7.88 9.69 -2.13
C TRP A 81 7.49 8.51 -3.01
N TYR A 82 8.21 7.40 -2.83
CA TYR A 82 7.92 6.15 -3.52
C TYR A 82 7.67 5.06 -2.50
N TYR A 83 6.70 4.20 -2.81
CA TYR A 83 6.50 2.97 -2.06
C TYR A 83 7.67 2.02 -2.33
N LEU A 84 8.28 1.51 -1.29
CA LEU A 84 9.41 0.58 -1.42
C LEU A 84 8.93 -0.86 -1.28
N ASP A 85 8.40 -1.20 -0.12
CA ASP A 85 7.86 -2.53 0.16
C ASP A 85 6.95 -2.48 1.39
N GLY A 86 6.41 -3.63 1.76
CA GLY A 86 5.57 -3.73 2.93
C GLY A 86 5.80 -5.04 3.67
N LEU A 87 5.66 -4.97 4.99
CA LEU A 87 5.68 -6.13 5.85
C LEU A 87 4.24 -6.43 6.24
N ILE A 88 3.75 -7.58 5.82
CA ILE A 88 2.39 -8.00 6.13
C ILE A 88 2.40 -8.83 7.40
N ASP A 89 1.63 -8.38 8.38
CA ASP A 89 1.43 -9.14 9.62
C ASP A 89 0.24 -10.05 9.39
N THR A 90 0.53 -11.34 9.25
CA THR A 90 -0.51 -12.36 9.05
C THR A 90 -0.90 -13.05 10.34
N ALA A 91 -0.40 -12.61 11.46
CA ALA A 91 -0.80 -13.18 12.74
C ALA A 91 -2.26 -12.86 12.99
N SER A 92 -3.05 -13.84 12.94
CA SER A 92 -4.48 -13.74 13.17
C SER A 92 -4.77 -13.74 14.68
#